data_3a76e0ae105f193d0af007e1b1add856
#
_entry.id   3a76e0ae105f193d0af007e1b1add856
#
_cell.length_a   1.000
_cell.length_b   1.000
_cell.length_c   1.000
_cell.angle_alpha   90.00
_cell.angle_beta   90.00
_cell.angle_gamma   90.00
#
_symmetry.space_group_name_H-M   'P 1'
#
loop_
_entity.id
_entity.type
_entity.pdbx_description
1 polymer ?
#
loop_
_entity_poly.entity_id
_entity_poly.type
_entity_poly.pdbx_seq_one_letter_code
_entity_poly.pdbx_strand_id
1 'polypeptide(L)'
;MLHRGQKGFTLIELLIVVAILGIIAAVIIPNIGTFMSMGTVSAANSEAENVKTASLAYYADAQVWPDDTTSTSGNYSFTDYYAGTLKASYSFDTEGFLDGVGDPGGTGGGTTSSGYNGIEWQNPTGTGHGMWIRS
;
A
#
# COMPACT_ATOMS: atom_id res chain seq x y z
N MET A 1 39.31 8.68 -46.86
CA MET A 1 37.96 8.47 -46.37
C MET A 1 37.77 6.98 -46.06
N LEU A 2 37.78 6.65 -44.78
CA LEU A 2 37.57 5.25 -44.33
C LEU A 2 36.06 5.02 -44.23
N HIS A 3 35.50 4.26 -45.15
CA HIS A 3 34.16 3.72 -45.04
C HIS A 3 34.16 2.65 -43.94
N ARG A 4 33.71 3.00 -42.75
CA ARG A 4 33.37 2.02 -41.71
C ARG A 4 32.16 1.25 -42.24
N GLY A 5 32.36 -0.01 -42.63
CA GLY A 5 31.29 -0.92 -43.03
C GLY A 5 30.32 -1.05 -41.87
N GLN A 6 29.16 -0.42 -41.97
CA GLN A 6 28.03 -0.63 -41.07
C GLN A 6 27.51 -2.04 -41.35
N LYS A 7 27.80 -2.99 -40.47
CA LYS A 7 27.16 -4.31 -40.50
C LYS A 7 25.70 -4.12 -40.12
N GLY A 8 24.81 -4.21 -41.06
CA GLY A 8 23.38 -4.22 -40.84
C GLY A 8 22.96 -5.52 -40.15
N PHE A 9 21.92 -5.45 -39.31
CA PHE A 9 21.30 -6.62 -38.72
C PHE A 9 20.62 -7.45 -39.82
N THR A 10 20.73 -8.77 -39.73
CA THR A 10 20.01 -9.68 -40.64
C THR A 10 18.55 -9.81 -40.20
N LEU A 11 17.65 -10.05 -41.14
CA LEU A 11 16.22 -10.25 -40.84
C LEU A 11 16.01 -11.43 -39.91
N ILE A 12 16.84 -12.49 -40.02
CA ILE A 12 16.74 -13.66 -39.16
C ILE A 12 17.17 -13.39 -37.71
N GLU A 13 18.18 -12.55 -37.50
CA GLU A 13 18.57 -12.15 -36.14
C GLU A 13 17.43 -11.41 -35.41
N LEU A 14 16.74 -10.53 -36.13
CA LEU A 14 15.61 -9.80 -35.57
C LEU A 14 14.42 -10.73 -35.29
N LEU A 15 14.18 -11.69 -36.17
CA LEU A 15 13.11 -12.67 -36.03
C LEU A 15 13.32 -13.59 -34.80
N ILE A 16 14.56 -14.04 -34.58
CA ILE A 16 14.91 -14.86 -33.42
C ILE A 16 14.71 -14.07 -32.13
N VAL A 17 15.15 -12.80 -32.06
CA VAL A 17 14.99 -11.96 -30.89
C VAL A 17 13.51 -11.76 -30.55
N VAL A 18 12.67 -11.43 -31.53
CA VAL A 18 11.23 -11.27 -31.34
C VAL A 18 10.57 -12.58 -30.90
N ALA A 19 10.98 -13.71 -31.42
CA ALA A 19 10.46 -15.03 -31.03
C ALA A 19 10.78 -15.32 -29.54
N ILE A 20 12.03 -15.06 -29.10
CA ILE A 20 12.43 -15.26 -27.71
C ILE A 20 11.68 -14.30 -26.79
N LEU A 21 11.57 -13.02 -27.15
CA LEU A 21 10.79 -12.04 -26.38
C LEU A 21 9.32 -12.44 -26.25
N GLY A 22 8.72 -12.97 -27.32
CA GLY A 22 7.35 -13.49 -27.31
C GLY A 22 7.14 -14.63 -26.31
N ILE A 23 8.08 -15.58 -26.25
CA ILE A 23 8.03 -16.70 -25.29
C ILE A 23 8.13 -16.18 -23.85
N ILE A 24 9.08 -15.29 -23.58
CA ILE A 24 9.26 -14.70 -22.25
C ILE A 24 8.01 -13.90 -21.83
N ALA A 25 7.47 -13.08 -22.74
CA ALA A 25 6.27 -12.30 -22.49
C ALA A 25 5.06 -13.18 -22.14
N ALA A 26 4.89 -14.31 -22.85
CA ALA A 26 3.79 -15.24 -22.61
C ALA A 26 3.80 -15.85 -21.18
N VAL A 27 4.97 -15.99 -20.56
CA VAL A 27 5.12 -16.51 -19.19
C VAL A 27 4.92 -15.40 -18.15
N ILE A 28 5.38 -14.17 -18.44
CA ILE A 28 5.37 -13.06 -17.46
C ILE A 28 3.99 -12.42 -17.35
N ILE A 29 3.31 -12.19 -18.48
CA ILE A 29 2.04 -11.44 -18.52
C ILE A 29 0.98 -11.99 -17.55
N PRO A 30 0.67 -13.29 -17.49
CA PRO A 30 -0.36 -13.80 -16.58
C PRO A 30 -0.03 -13.62 -15.09
N ASN A 31 1.25 -13.47 -14.74
CA ASN A 31 1.70 -13.35 -13.36
C ASN A 31 1.78 -11.91 -12.83
N ILE A 32 1.75 -10.91 -13.72
CA ILE A 32 1.88 -9.49 -13.34
C ILE A 32 0.80 -9.07 -12.33
N GLY A 33 -0.45 -9.47 -12.54
CA GLY A 33 -1.56 -9.13 -11.64
C GLY A 33 -1.33 -9.62 -10.21
N THR A 34 -0.77 -10.81 -10.05
CA THR A 34 -0.44 -11.37 -8.73
C THR A 34 0.68 -10.58 -8.05
N PHE A 35 1.73 -10.23 -8.78
CA PHE A 35 2.83 -9.42 -8.21
C PHE A 35 2.37 -8.02 -7.83
N MET A 36 1.52 -7.38 -8.63
CA MET A 36 0.97 -6.07 -8.32
C MET A 36 0.11 -6.10 -7.05
N SER A 37 -0.75 -7.11 -6.88
CA SER A 37 -1.58 -7.21 -5.67
C SER A 37 -0.74 -7.47 -4.41
N MET A 38 0.32 -8.26 -4.49
CA MET A 38 1.26 -8.45 -3.37
C MET A 38 1.97 -7.15 -3.00
N GLY A 39 2.39 -6.36 -3.99
CA GLY A 39 2.98 -5.03 -3.77
C GLY A 39 2.00 -4.07 -3.09
N THR A 40 0.73 -4.10 -3.50
CA THR A 40 -0.32 -3.26 -2.89
C THR A 40 -0.56 -3.64 -1.43
N VAL A 41 -0.66 -4.93 -1.10
CA VAL A 41 -0.79 -5.42 0.29
C VAL A 41 0.39 -4.99 1.14
N SER A 42 1.62 -5.13 0.62
CA SER A 42 2.83 -4.73 1.34
C SER A 42 2.86 -3.22 1.61
N ALA A 43 2.50 -2.40 0.63
CA ALA A 43 2.43 -0.95 0.79
C ALA A 43 1.34 -0.53 1.80
N ALA A 44 0.17 -1.15 1.74
CA ALA A 44 -0.94 -0.87 2.65
C ALA A 44 -0.61 -1.27 4.10
N ASN A 45 0.04 -2.42 4.31
CA ASN A 45 0.49 -2.81 5.64
C ASN A 45 1.61 -1.90 6.16
N SER A 46 2.50 -1.40 5.30
CA SER A 46 3.51 -0.41 5.70
C SER A 46 2.86 0.91 6.11
N GLU A 47 1.81 1.35 5.42
CA GLU A 47 1.03 2.53 5.84
C GLU A 47 0.39 2.30 7.21
N ALA A 48 -0.25 1.16 7.43
CA ALA A 48 -0.87 0.81 8.72
C ALA A 48 0.15 0.80 9.88
N GLU A 49 1.36 0.28 9.67
CA GLU A 49 2.43 0.31 10.69
C GLU A 49 2.91 1.75 10.98
N ASN A 50 2.98 2.61 9.97
CA ASN A 50 3.30 4.02 10.17
C ASN A 50 2.20 4.73 10.98
N VAL A 51 0.93 4.42 10.71
CA VAL A 51 -0.22 4.96 11.45
C VAL A 51 -0.21 4.50 12.91
N LYS A 52 0.14 3.24 13.20
CA LYS A 52 0.33 2.75 14.57
C LYS A 52 1.45 3.51 15.31
N THR A 53 2.55 3.77 14.62
CA THR A 53 3.66 4.54 15.20
C THR A 53 3.23 5.98 15.49
N ALA A 54 2.46 6.59 14.59
CA ALA A 54 1.90 7.91 14.79
C ALA A 54 0.90 7.97 15.97
N SER A 55 0.09 6.91 16.18
CA SER A 55 -0.83 6.85 17.33
C SER A 55 -0.11 6.80 18.67
N LEU A 56 1.01 6.11 18.74
CA LEU A 56 1.87 6.10 19.92
C LEU A 56 2.47 7.48 20.21
N ALA A 57 2.93 8.17 19.17
CA ALA A 57 3.48 9.52 19.30
C ALA A 57 2.39 10.52 19.72
N TYR A 58 1.21 10.43 19.12
CA TYR A 58 0.05 11.24 19.52
C TYR A 58 -0.32 11.01 20.98
N TYR A 59 -0.40 9.74 21.42
CA TYR A 59 -0.69 9.40 22.81
C TYR A 59 0.37 9.94 23.79
N ALA A 60 1.63 9.94 23.40
CA ALA A 60 2.71 10.46 24.25
C ALA A 60 2.50 11.94 24.59
N ASP A 61 1.99 12.73 23.66
CA ASP A 61 1.77 14.16 23.83
C ASP A 61 0.35 14.48 24.35
N ALA A 62 -0.68 13.87 23.77
CA ALA A 62 -2.09 14.17 24.08
C ALA A 62 -2.60 13.42 25.32
N GLN A 63 -1.93 12.34 25.76
CA GLN A 63 -2.30 11.45 26.88
C GLN A 63 -3.68 10.79 26.69
N VAL A 64 -4.17 10.75 25.46
CA VAL A 64 -5.38 10.02 25.03
C VAL A 64 -5.09 9.33 23.71
N TRP A 65 -5.69 8.17 23.48
CA TRP A 65 -5.59 7.52 22.19
C TRP A 65 -6.44 8.27 21.15
N PRO A 66 -6.01 8.32 19.88
CA PRO A 66 -6.88 8.85 18.83
C PRO A 66 -8.04 7.87 18.57
N ASP A 67 -9.22 8.40 18.25
CA ASP A 67 -10.34 7.57 17.80
C ASP A 67 -10.15 7.15 16.33
N ASP A 68 -9.60 8.06 15.52
CA ASP A 68 -9.31 7.85 14.10
C ASP A 68 -8.17 8.78 13.62
N THR A 69 -7.85 8.70 12.33
CA THR A 69 -6.80 9.52 11.70
C THR A 69 -7.15 11.01 11.54
N THR A 70 -8.34 11.43 11.98
CA THR A 70 -8.77 12.83 12.02
C THR A 70 -8.86 13.38 13.44
N SER A 71 -8.53 12.58 14.45
CA SER A 71 -8.68 12.92 15.87
C SER A 71 -7.87 14.14 16.27
N THR A 72 -8.46 14.96 17.13
CA THR A 72 -7.84 16.12 17.73
C THR A 72 -8.08 16.14 19.24
N SER A 73 -7.07 16.49 20.03
CA SER A 73 -7.18 16.66 21.49
C SER A 73 -6.41 17.90 21.93
N GLY A 74 -7.14 18.92 22.37
CA GLY A 74 -6.54 20.20 22.74
C GLY A 74 -5.82 20.85 21.55
N ASN A 75 -4.50 20.99 21.65
CA ASN A 75 -3.64 21.58 20.61
C ASN A 75 -3.03 20.52 19.68
N TYR A 76 -3.32 19.24 19.86
CA TYR A 76 -2.74 18.14 19.12
C TYR A 76 -3.71 17.64 18.08
N SER A 77 -3.26 17.52 16.82
CA SER A 77 -3.97 16.87 15.73
C SER A 77 -3.23 15.62 15.33
N PHE A 78 -3.93 14.51 15.13
CA PHE A 78 -3.30 13.27 14.68
C PHE A 78 -2.51 13.44 13.38
N THR A 79 -2.99 14.33 12.50
CA THR A 79 -2.33 14.63 11.22
C THR A 79 -0.92 15.20 11.35
N ASP A 80 -0.54 15.72 12.52
CA ASP A 80 0.79 16.29 12.76
C ASP A 80 1.86 15.22 13.03
N TYR A 81 1.43 13.97 13.27
CA TYR A 81 2.30 12.87 13.69
C TYR A 81 2.70 11.92 12.56
N TYR A 82 2.18 12.11 11.36
CA TYR A 82 2.65 11.35 10.20
C TYR A 82 2.91 12.26 8.99
N ALA A 83 3.87 11.87 8.16
CA ALA A 83 4.23 12.62 6.97
C ALA A 83 3.53 12.04 5.73
N GLY A 84 2.91 12.92 4.93
CA GLY A 84 2.31 12.55 3.66
C GLY A 84 0.79 12.41 3.72
N THR A 85 0.22 11.82 2.67
CA THR A 85 -1.23 11.60 2.54
C THR A 85 -1.53 10.11 2.67
N LEU A 86 -2.40 9.76 3.60
CA LEU A 86 -2.88 8.39 3.75
C LEU A 86 -3.80 8.01 2.59
N LYS A 87 -3.70 6.78 2.12
CA LYS A 87 -4.63 6.21 1.13
C LYS A 87 -5.88 5.61 1.76
N ALA A 88 -5.84 5.37 3.05
CA ALA A 88 -7.00 4.96 3.85
C ALA A 88 -7.09 5.81 5.11
N SER A 89 -8.27 5.97 5.67
CA SER A 89 -8.46 6.41 7.04
C SER A 89 -8.47 5.19 7.96
N TYR A 90 -7.98 5.35 9.17
CA TYR A 90 -7.91 4.28 10.16
C TYR A 90 -8.65 4.71 11.41
N SER A 91 -9.32 3.76 12.06
CA SER A 91 -9.87 3.92 13.41
C SER A 91 -9.07 3.09 14.41
N PHE A 92 -9.13 3.54 15.66
CA PHE A 92 -8.43 2.92 16.77
C PHE A 92 -9.44 2.53 17.85
N ASP A 93 -9.14 1.46 18.55
CA ASP A 93 -9.87 1.11 19.77
C ASP A 93 -9.40 1.94 20.97
N THR A 94 -10.03 1.70 22.13
CA THR A 94 -9.72 2.40 23.38
C THR A 94 -8.33 2.13 23.93
N GLU A 95 -7.63 1.15 23.39
CA GLU A 95 -6.25 0.75 23.74
C GLU A 95 -5.23 1.22 22.68
N GLY A 96 -5.70 1.89 21.62
CA GLY A 96 -4.87 2.43 20.54
C GLY A 96 -4.49 1.44 19.46
N PHE A 97 -5.16 0.28 19.37
CA PHE A 97 -4.97 -0.68 18.29
C PHE A 97 -5.84 -0.31 17.09
N LEU A 98 -5.35 -0.60 15.88
CA LEU A 98 -6.14 -0.41 14.66
C LEU A 98 -7.29 -1.41 14.63
N ASP A 99 -8.51 -0.94 14.62
CA ASP A 99 -9.73 -1.74 14.61
C ASP A 99 -10.58 -1.57 13.35
N GLY A 100 -10.26 -0.62 12.50
CA GLY A 100 -10.99 -0.40 11.25
C GLY A 100 -10.29 0.47 10.24
N VAL A 101 -10.82 0.47 9.03
CA VAL A 101 -10.39 1.32 7.91
C VAL A 101 -11.59 1.90 7.18
N GLY A 102 -11.40 3.03 6.52
CA GLY A 102 -12.40 3.71 5.71
C GLY A 102 -11.80 4.48 4.55
N ASP A 103 -12.62 5.27 3.88
CA ASP A 103 -12.19 6.14 2.79
C ASP A 103 -11.20 7.21 3.29
N PRO A 104 -10.25 7.66 2.47
CA PRO A 104 -9.34 8.73 2.82
C PRO A 104 -10.11 10.01 3.20
N GLY A 105 -9.81 10.56 4.37
CA GLY A 105 -10.48 11.75 4.91
C GLY A 105 -11.83 11.50 5.56
N GLY A 106 -12.26 10.23 5.70
CA GLY A 106 -13.43 9.81 6.48
C GLY A 106 -13.06 9.27 7.86
N THR A 107 -14.07 9.06 8.70
CA THR A 107 -13.91 8.30 9.95
C THR A 107 -13.72 6.83 9.62
N GLY A 108 -12.73 6.18 10.24
CA GLY A 108 -12.52 4.73 10.13
C GLY A 108 -13.72 3.95 10.69
N GLY A 109 -13.70 2.64 10.58
CA GLY A 109 -14.71 1.73 11.12
C GLY A 109 -15.35 0.80 10.09
N GLY A 110 -14.91 0.86 8.83
CA GLY A 110 -15.28 -0.11 7.80
C GLY A 110 -14.24 -1.21 7.63
N THR A 111 -14.57 -2.21 6.83
CA THR A 111 -13.65 -3.29 6.43
C THR A 111 -13.11 -3.11 5.00
N THR A 112 -13.64 -2.13 4.28
CA THR A 112 -13.25 -1.83 2.90
C THR A 112 -12.72 -0.42 2.81
N SER A 113 -11.67 -0.22 2.01
CA SER A 113 -11.11 1.09 1.71
C SER A 113 -11.15 1.35 0.22
N SER A 114 -11.61 2.53 -0.17
CA SER A 114 -11.57 2.98 -1.56
C SER A 114 -10.15 3.35 -2.04
N GLY A 115 -9.22 3.56 -1.12
CA GLY A 115 -7.84 3.93 -1.44
C GLY A 115 -6.96 2.78 -1.95
N TYR A 116 -7.35 1.54 -1.67
CA TYR A 116 -6.62 0.35 -2.05
C TYR A 116 -7.53 -0.65 -2.77
N ASN A 117 -7.38 -0.76 -4.08
CA ASN A 117 -8.16 -1.70 -4.90
C ASN A 117 -7.61 -3.13 -4.81
N GLY A 118 -8.51 -4.12 -4.69
CA GLY A 118 -8.19 -5.55 -4.76
C GLY A 118 -7.56 -6.12 -3.49
N ILE A 119 -7.68 -5.42 -2.37
CA ILE A 119 -7.30 -5.91 -1.04
C ILE A 119 -8.37 -5.54 -0.02
N GLU A 120 -8.41 -6.28 1.06
CA GLU A 120 -9.38 -6.12 2.15
C GLU A 120 -8.67 -5.96 3.48
N TRP A 121 -9.28 -5.21 4.39
CA TRP A 121 -8.83 -5.11 5.77
C TRP A 121 -9.45 -6.25 6.58
N GLN A 122 -8.60 -7.01 7.25
CA GLN A 122 -9.04 -8.04 8.17
C GLN A 122 -8.91 -7.53 9.60
N ASN A 123 -10.05 -7.36 10.27
CA ASN A 123 -10.07 -7.03 11.68
C ASN A 123 -9.55 -8.20 12.51
N PRO A 124 -8.86 -7.91 13.61
CA PRO A 124 -8.38 -8.95 14.50
C PRO A 124 -9.56 -9.66 15.18
N THR A 125 -9.50 -10.99 15.23
CA THR A 125 -10.35 -11.78 16.11
C THR A 125 -9.67 -11.90 17.46
N GLY A 126 -10.06 -11.07 18.44
CA GLY A 126 -9.44 -11.01 19.76
C GLY A 126 -8.46 -9.81 19.91
N THR A 127 -7.43 -9.95 20.72
CA THR A 127 -6.40 -8.90 21.00
C THR A 127 -5.32 -8.82 19.90
N GLY A 128 -5.71 -8.90 18.63
CA GLY A 128 -4.76 -8.85 17.52
C GLY A 128 -4.82 -7.51 16.77
N HIS A 129 -3.78 -7.23 16.00
CA HIS A 129 -3.75 -6.06 15.10
C HIS A 129 -4.43 -6.40 13.77
N GLY A 130 -5.29 -5.52 13.27
CA GLY A 130 -5.82 -5.62 11.92
C GLY A 130 -4.71 -5.53 10.87
N MET A 131 -4.93 -6.14 9.72
CA MET A 131 -4.00 -6.13 8.59
C MET A 131 -4.72 -6.14 7.25
N TRP A 132 -4.06 -5.60 6.25
CA TRP A 132 -4.49 -5.73 4.87
C TRP A 132 -4.15 -7.12 4.34
N ILE A 133 -5.11 -7.73 3.69
CA ILE A 133 -4.97 -9.01 3.01
C ILE A 133 -5.44 -8.89 1.56
N ARG A 134 -5.09 -9.87 0.77
CA ARG A 134 -5.59 -10.00 -0.60
C ARG A 134 -7.02 -10.54 -0.55
N SER A 135 -7.94 -9.86 -1.26
CA SER A 135 -9.31 -10.31 -1.49
C SER A 135 -9.37 -11.52 -2.43
#